data_c758dea2cafca8bca7a49270375e73bc
#
_entry.id   c758dea2cafca8bca7a49270375e73bc
#
_cell.length_a   1.000
_cell.length_b   1.000
_cell.length_c   1.000
_cell.angle_alpha   90.00
_cell.angle_beta   90.00
_cell.angle_gamma   90.00
#
_symmetry.space_group_name_H-M   'P 1'
#
loop_
_entity.id
_entity.type
_entity.pdbx_description
1 polymer ?
#
loop_
_entity_poly.entity_id
_entity_poly.type
_entity_poly.pdbx_seq_one_letter_code
_entity_poly.pdbx_strand_id
1 'polypeptide(L)'
;MKEIIASNYSIWIGENSLSKLNVGSYSKIAILVDENTKRDCLSKLPKLENPIIIEIQSGEEYKNLATCDFIWQELTKHNFDRNSLLINLGGGVICDMGGFCASTYKRGIDFIHIPTTLLAMADASIGGKLGVDFNHLKNQIGLFANPKSVIIYTK
;
A
#
# COMPACT_ATOMS: atom_id res chain seq x y z
N MET A 1 -15.46 -15.53 2.49
CA MET A 1 -14.95 -14.35 1.75
C MET A 1 -16.13 -13.57 1.19
N LYS A 2 -16.12 -12.26 1.35
CA LYS A 2 -17.13 -11.32 0.83
C LYS A 2 -16.45 -10.32 -0.10
N GLU A 3 -17.10 -9.96 -1.19
CA GLU A 3 -16.70 -8.87 -2.07
C GLU A 3 -17.65 -7.68 -1.89
N ILE A 4 -17.08 -6.49 -1.82
CA ILE A 4 -17.80 -5.21 -1.87
C ILE A 4 -17.24 -4.44 -3.06
N ILE A 5 -18.10 -4.08 -4.00
CA ILE A 5 -17.70 -3.26 -5.15
C ILE A 5 -17.81 -1.79 -4.74
N ALA A 6 -16.67 -1.12 -4.67
CA ALA A 6 -16.56 0.32 -4.54
C ALA A 6 -16.43 0.92 -5.96
N SER A 7 -16.61 2.20 -6.13
CA SER A 7 -16.72 2.89 -7.44
C SER A 7 -16.04 2.19 -8.65
N ASN A 8 -14.74 1.96 -8.59
CA ASN A 8 -13.95 1.32 -9.66
C ASN A 8 -12.91 0.30 -9.14
N TYR A 9 -13.09 -0.21 -7.92
CA TYR A 9 -12.23 -1.25 -7.33
C TYR A 9 -13.05 -2.16 -6.42
N SER A 10 -12.52 -3.35 -6.11
CA SER A 10 -13.14 -4.31 -5.20
C SER A 10 -12.46 -4.33 -3.84
N ILE A 11 -13.26 -4.51 -2.80
CA ILE A 11 -12.82 -4.76 -1.43
C ILE A 11 -13.14 -6.23 -1.12
N TRP A 12 -12.12 -7.02 -0.85
CA TRP A 12 -12.23 -8.44 -0.51
C TRP A 12 -12.04 -8.63 0.98
N ILE A 13 -12.99 -9.28 1.66
CA ILE A 13 -12.98 -9.45 3.12
C ILE A 13 -13.08 -10.93 3.47
N GLY A 14 -12.23 -11.42 4.35
CA GLY A 14 -12.32 -12.75 4.94
C GLY A 14 -11.02 -13.55 4.92
N GLU A 15 -11.06 -14.74 5.51
CA GLU A 15 -9.88 -15.61 5.68
C GLU A 15 -9.19 -16.01 4.36
N ASN A 16 -9.95 -16.09 3.27
CA ASN A 16 -9.42 -16.46 1.96
C ASN A 16 -9.20 -15.24 1.04
N SER A 17 -9.30 -14.02 1.56
CA SER A 17 -9.20 -12.80 0.74
C SER A 17 -7.84 -12.64 0.06
N LEU A 18 -6.76 -13.12 0.67
CA LEU A 18 -5.41 -13.06 0.08
C LEU A 18 -5.29 -13.83 -1.25
N SER A 19 -6.18 -14.79 -1.53
CA SER A 19 -6.23 -15.47 -2.83
C SER A 19 -6.62 -14.55 -4.00
N LYS A 20 -7.13 -13.35 -3.68
CA LYS A 20 -7.50 -12.31 -4.66
C LYS A 20 -6.35 -11.37 -5.01
N LEU A 21 -5.19 -11.57 -4.40
CA LEU A 21 -3.98 -10.83 -4.76
C LEU A 21 -3.51 -11.26 -6.15
N ASN A 22 -3.90 -10.50 -7.15
CA ASN A 22 -3.54 -10.76 -8.55
C ASN A 22 -2.37 -9.85 -8.96
N VAL A 23 -1.25 -10.46 -9.26
CA VAL A 23 0.02 -9.79 -9.60
C VAL A 23 0.58 -10.21 -10.96
N GLY A 24 -0.10 -11.08 -11.69
CA GLY A 24 0.45 -11.77 -12.86
C GLY A 24 0.76 -10.90 -14.09
N SER A 25 0.24 -9.68 -14.18
CA SER A 25 0.43 -8.79 -15.33
C SER A 25 1.46 -7.68 -15.11
N TYR A 26 2.01 -7.57 -13.90
CA TYR A 26 2.94 -6.49 -13.55
C TYR A 26 4.39 -6.86 -13.85
N SER A 27 5.16 -5.89 -14.33
CA SER A 27 6.59 -6.05 -14.65
C SER A 27 7.42 -6.25 -13.40
N LYS A 28 7.08 -5.56 -12.31
CA LYS A 28 7.75 -5.62 -11.01
C LYS A 28 6.76 -5.39 -9.89
N ILE A 29 7.07 -5.96 -8.73
CA ILE A 29 6.24 -5.86 -7.53
C ILE A 29 7.11 -5.38 -6.39
N ALA A 30 6.67 -4.34 -5.69
CA ALA A 30 7.19 -3.95 -4.39
C ALA A 30 6.14 -4.18 -3.31
N ILE A 31 6.60 -4.51 -2.11
CA ILE A 31 5.78 -4.60 -0.91
C ILE A 31 6.31 -3.59 0.09
N LEU A 32 5.50 -2.58 0.40
CA LEU A 32 5.79 -1.59 1.42
C LEU A 32 5.32 -2.10 2.78
N VAL A 33 6.23 -2.12 3.74
CA VAL A 33 6.01 -2.59 5.11
C VAL A 33 6.70 -1.67 6.11
N ASP A 34 6.32 -1.78 7.37
CA ASP A 34 7.16 -1.36 8.50
C ASP A 34 7.78 -2.59 9.19
N GLU A 35 8.63 -2.39 10.20
CA GLU A 35 9.29 -3.47 10.91
C GLU A 35 8.30 -4.45 11.58
N ASN A 36 7.13 -3.96 11.99
CA ASN A 36 6.10 -4.79 12.64
C ASN A 36 5.37 -5.64 11.60
N THR A 37 4.89 -5.04 10.52
CA THR A 37 4.16 -5.76 9.47
C THR A 37 5.08 -6.67 8.66
N LYS A 38 6.35 -6.33 8.53
CA LYS A 38 7.36 -7.24 7.97
C LYS A 38 7.50 -8.50 8.82
N ARG A 39 7.62 -8.34 10.15
CA ARG A 39 7.76 -9.47 11.08
C ARG A 39 6.50 -10.34 11.14
N ASP A 40 5.32 -9.71 11.27
CA ASP A 40 4.08 -10.39 11.67
C ASP A 40 3.15 -10.75 10.51
N CYS A 41 3.20 -9.99 9.40
CA CYS A 41 2.22 -10.07 8.33
C CYS A 41 2.80 -10.55 6.99
N LEU A 42 4.06 -10.23 6.66
CA LEU A 42 4.63 -10.50 5.35
C LEU A 42 4.59 -11.99 4.99
N SER A 43 4.84 -12.88 5.96
CA SER A 43 4.81 -14.34 5.77
C SER A 43 3.41 -14.92 5.49
N LYS A 44 2.35 -14.13 5.69
CA LYS A 44 0.96 -14.52 5.41
C LYS A 44 0.58 -14.34 3.95
N LEU A 45 1.33 -13.52 3.22
CA LEU A 45 1.07 -13.32 1.80
C LEU A 45 1.33 -14.60 0.99
N PRO A 46 0.60 -14.82 -0.10
CA PRO A 46 0.94 -15.88 -1.02
C PRO A 46 2.35 -15.66 -1.58
N LYS A 47 3.00 -16.75 -1.97
CA LYS A 47 4.34 -16.67 -2.55
C LYS A 47 4.32 -15.84 -3.84
N LEU A 48 5.05 -14.75 -3.83
CA LEU A 48 5.26 -13.89 -4.99
C LEU A 48 6.66 -14.16 -5.59
N GLU A 49 6.79 -13.91 -6.88
CA GLU A 49 8.07 -14.09 -7.57
C GLU A 49 8.91 -12.80 -7.43
N ASN A 50 10.03 -12.92 -6.73
CA ASN A 50 11.03 -11.85 -6.55
C ASN A 50 10.48 -10.46 -6.18
N PRO A 51 9.59 -10.32 -5.18
CA PRO A 51 9.12 -9.01 -4.77
C PRO A 51 10.24 -8.22 -4.09
N ILE A 52 10.27 -6.91 -4.35
CA ILE A 52 11.15 -5.98 -3.63
C ILE A 52 10.46 -5.56 -2.33
N ILE A 53 11.10 -5.79 -1.20
CA ILE A 53 10.57 -5.37 0.10
C ILE A 53 11.14 -3.99 0.42
N ILE A 54 10.25 -3.01 0.57
CA ILE A 54 10.60 -1.65 1.02
C ILE A 54 10.13 -1.52 2.46
N GLU A 55 11.08 -1.40 3.38
CA GLU A 55 10.81 -1.28 4.81
C GLU A 55 11.02 0.16 5.27
N ILE A 56 10.02 0.73 5.91
CA ILE A 56 10.08 2.05 6.55
C ILE A 56 9.90 1.90 8.05
N GLN A 57 10.22 2.93 8.81
CA GLN A 57 9.97 2.95 10.25
C GLN A 57 8.47 3.13 10.54
N SER A 58 7.96 2.40 11.53
CA SER A 58 6.58 2.58 12.01
C SER A 58 6.43 3.86 12.81
N GLY A 59 5.26 4.44 12.78
CA GLY A 59 4.89 5.63 13.54
C GLY A 59 4.44 6.80 12.65
N GLU A 60 3.53 7.60 13.19
CA GLU A 60 2.97 8.76 12.49
C GLU A 60 4.03 9.81 12.18
N GLU A 61 5.07 9.93 13.00
CA GLU A 61 6.20 10.85 12.79
C GLU A 61 6.95 10.60 11.48
N TYR A 62 6.87 9.38 10.95
CA TYR A 62 7.49 9.01 9.67
C TYR A 62 6.56 9.18 8.47
N LYS A 63 5.32 9.61 8.69
CA LYS A 63 4.36 9.90 7.62
C LYS A 63 4.64 11.27 6.99
N ASN A 64 5.75 11.39 6.31
CA ASN A 64 6.27 12.67 5.79
C ASN A 64 6.94 12.51 4.41
N LEU A 65 7.30 13.66 3.80
CA LEU A 65 7.91 13.67 2.47
C LEU A 65 9.31 13.03 2.43
N ALA A 66 10.06 13.07 3.52
CA ALA A 66 11.38 12.42 3.56
C ALA A 66 11.26 10.89 3.44
N THR A 67 10.26 10.29 4.07
CA THR A 67 9.96 8.87 3.91
C THR A 67 9.45 8.57 2.50
N CYS A 68 8.64 9.44 1.91
CA CYS A 68 8.21 9.30 0.51
C CYS A 68 9.41 9.34 -0.45
N ASP A 69 10.33 10.25 -0.24
CA ASP A 69 11.57 10.33 -1.03
C ASP A 69 12.36 9.04 -0.98
N PHE A 70 12.52 8.45 0.21
CA PHE A 70 13.15 7.14 0.38
C PHE A 70 12.42 6.05 -0.43
N ILE A 71 11.08 6.00 -0.37
CA ILE A 71 10.29 5.02 -1.13
C ILE A 71 10.52 5.20 -2.65
N TRP A 72 10.45 6.42 -3.16
CA TRP A 72 10.70 6.70 -4.58
C TRP A 72 12.12 6.34 -5.01
N GLN A 73 13.12 6.58 -4.15
CA GLN A 73 14.51 6.18 -4.40
C GLN A 73 14.65 4.65 -4.50
N GLU A 74 14.01 3.90 -3.60
CA GLU A 74 14.04 2.43 -3.65
C GLU A 74 13.34 1.90 -4.94
N LEU A 75 12.18 2.45 -5.30
CA LEU A 75 11.52 2.10 -6.56
C LEU A 75 12.42 2.39 -7.78
N THR A 76 13.10 3.55 -7.78
CA THR A 76 14.00 3.97 -8.87
C THR A 76 15.24 3.09 -8.95
N LYS A 77 15.87 2.82 -7.82
CA LYS A 77 17.06 1.95 -7.70
C LYS A 77 16.80 0.54 -8.26
N HIS A 78 15.61 0.02 -8.06
CA HIS A 78 15.20 -1.28 -8.58
C HIS A 78 14.55 -1.23 -9.98
N ASN A 79 14.66 -0.10 -10.68
CA ASN A 79 14.18 0.10 -12.05
C ASN A 79 12.69 -0.20 -12.23
N PHE A 80 11.86 0.26 -11.31
CA PHE A 80 10.41 0.17 -11.44
C PHE A 80 9.94 1.03 -12.61
N ASP A 81 9.02 0.51 -13.40
CA ASP A 81 8.41 1.18 -14.53
C ASP A 81 6.92 1.48 -14.30
N ARG A 82 6.24 2.04 -15.29
CA ARG A 82 4.82 2.39 -15.16
C ARG A 82 3.88 1.18 -15.08
N ASN A 83 4.38 -0.01 -15.38
CA ASN A 83 3.64 -1.28 -15.36
C ASN A 83 3.92 -2.07 -14.08
N SER A 84 4.47 -1.43 -13.08
CA SER A 84 4.80 -2.03 -11.78
C SER A 84 3.65 -1.88 -10.79
N LEU A 85 3.70 -2.68 -9.72
CA LEU A 85 2.71 -2.70 -8.65
C LEU A 85 3.37 -2.41 -7.30
N LEU A 86 2.76 -1.55 -6.51
CA LEU A 86 3.09 -1.37 -5.08
C LEU A 86 1.99 -1.99 -4.20
N ILE A 87 2.37 -2.95 -3.36
CA ILE A 87 1.49 -3.55 -2.36
C ILE A 87 1.76 -2.87 -1.02
N ASN A 88 0.77 -2.21 -0.45
CA ASN A 88 0.84 -1.53 0.85
C ASN A 88 0.31 -2.48 1.93
N LEU A 89 1.22 -3.15 2.64
CA LEU A 89 0.90 -4.11 3.71
C LEU A 89 1.10 -3.44 5.07
N GLY A 90 0.05 -2.86 5.63
CA GLY A 90 0.21 -2.16 6.90
C GLY A 90 -1.01 -1.41 7.42
N GLY A 91 -0.79 -0.59 8.43
CA GLY A 91 -1.79 0.31 8.99
C GLY A 91 -2.06 1.54 8.14
N GLY A 92 -2.74 2.54 8.72
CA GLY A 92 -3.13 3.77 8.02
C GLY A 92 -1.95 4.54 7.44
N VAL A 93 -0.84 4.63 8.16
CA VAL A 93 0.39 5.30 7.68
C VAL A 93 0.89 4.66 6.37
N ILE A 94 0.99 3.33 6.35
CA ILE A 94 1.42 2.56 5.16
C ILE A 94 0.43 2.74 4.00
N CYS A 95 -0.87 2.65 4.26
CA CYS A 95 -1.89 2.79 3.21
C CYS A 95 -1.88 4.20 2.62
N ASP A 96 -1.93 5.24 3.46
CA ASP A 96 -1.97 6.63 3.00
C ASP A 96 -0.71 7.02 2.24
N MET A 97 0.45 6.76 2.82
CA MET A 97 1.74 7.15 2.25
C MET A 97 2.12 6.28 1.06
N GLY A 98 1.92 4.98 1.12
CA GLY A 98 2.20 4.08 0.02
C GLY A 98 1.31 4.34 -1.19
N GLY A 99 0.03 4.60 -0.98
CA GLY A 99 -0.88 5.00 -2.05
C GLY A 99 -0.48 6.34 -2.68
N PHE A 100 -0.08 7.32 -1.86
CA PHE A 100 0.46 8.61 -2.32
C PHE A 100 1.73 8.43 -3.14
N CYS A 101 2.69 7.64 -2.67
CA CYS A 101 3.93 7.35 -3.40
C CYS A 101 3.66 6.66 -4.74
N ALA A 102 2.80 5.66 -4.79
CA ALA A 102 2.43 4.98 -6.01
C ALA A 102 1.75 5.92 -7.02
N SER A 103 0.83 6.76 -6.54
CA SER A 103 0.06 7.68 -7.38
C SER A 103 0.89 8.83 -7.95
N THR A 104 2.03 9.14 -7.35
CA THR A 104 2.93 10.21 -7.78
C THR A 104 4.17 9.70 -8.53
N TYR A 105 4.59 8.46 -8.27
CA TYR A 105 5.74 7.87 -8.94
C TYR A 105 5.44 7.65 -10.43
N LYS A 106 6.29 8.19 -11.30
CA LYS A 106 6.13 8.11 -12.77
C LYS A 106 4.74 8.54 -13.28
N ARG A 107 4.09 9.48 -12.61
CA ARG A 107 2.71 9.94 -12.85
C ARG A 107 1.64 8.88 -12.55
N GLY A 108 1.98 7.94 -11.70
CA GLY A 108 1.09 6.90 -11.21
C GLY A 108 1.49 5.50 -11.65
N ILE A 109 1.68 4.63 -10.67
CA ILE A 109 1.72 3.18 -10.83
C ILE A 109 0.55 2.59 -10.04
N ASP A 110 0.16 1.39 -10.38
CA ASP A 110 -0.91 0.68 -9.68
C ASP A 110 -0.51 0.33 -8.24
N PHE A 111 -1.47 0.30 -7.33
CA PHE A 111 -1.27 -0.12 -5.96
C PHE A 111 -2.45 -0.91 -5.41
N ILE A 112 -2.17 -1.76 -4.41
CA ILE A 112 -3.14 -2.56 -3.65
C ILE A 112 -2.93 -2.27 -2.17
N HIS A 113 -4.02 -2.16 -1.42
CA HIS A 113 -3.96 -2.08 0.04
C HIS A 113 -4.27 -3.42 0.68
N ILE A 114 -3.43 -3.84 1.63
CA ILE A 114 -3.66 -4.95 2.53
C ILE A 114 -3.57 -4.40 3.97
N PRO A 115 -4.68 -3.79 4.46
CA PRO A 115 -4.69 -3.15 5.77
C PRO A 115 -4.57 -4.17 6.89
N THR A 116 -3.76 -3.86 7.91
CA THR A 116 -3.46 -4.75 9.03
C THR A 116 -3.99 -4.26 10.38
N THR A 117 -4.56 -3.05 10.42
CA THR A 117 -5.21 -2.50 11.62
C THR A 117 -6.69 -2.27 11.38
N LEU A 118 -7.51 -2.36 12.42
CA LEU A 118 -8.95 -2.16 12.30
C LEU A 118 -9.30 -0.78 11.71
N LEU A 119 -8.59 0.27 12.12
CA LEU A 119 -8.78 1.62 11.59
C LEU A 119 -8.48 1.68 10.08
N ALA A 120 -7.39 1.07 9.65
CA ALA A 120 -7.06 1.02 8.23
C ALA A 120 -8.09 0.20 7.42
N MET A 121 -8.59 -0.90 7.98
CA MET A 121 -9.62 -1.74 7.35
C MET A 121 -10.95 -0.98 7.17
N ALA A 122 -11.30 -0.12 8.13
CA ALA A 122 -12.58 0.59 8.14
C ALA A 122 -12.55 1.97 7.43
N ASP A 123 -11.38 2.61 7.36
CA ASP A 123 -11.26 4.00 6.87
C ASP A 123 -10.06 4.21 5.93
N ALA A 124 -8.82 4.09 6.42
CA ALA A 124 -7.65 4.58 5.69
C ALA A 124 -7.40 3.88 4.34
N SER A 125 -7.77 2.61 4.19
CA SER A 125 -7.61 1.89 2.92
C SER A 125 -8.76 2.12 1.93
N ILE A 126 -9.79 2.84 2.32
CA ILE A 126 -11.05 3.00 1.57
C ILE A 126 -11.30 4.50 1.30
N GLY A 127 -11.89 4.80 0.15
CA GLY A 127 -12.27 6.18 -0.21
C GLY A 127 -11.19 6.99 -0.93
N GLY A 128 -10.03 6.41 -1.17
CA GLY A 128 -9.00 6.98 -2.04
C GLY A 128 -8.32 8.25 -1.51
N LYS A 129 -8.49 8.59 -0.25
CA LYS A 129 -7.79 9.72 0.40
C LYS A 129 -6.36 9.29 0.73
N LEU A 130 -5.39 9.87 0.04
CA LEU A 130 -3.98 9.54 0.17
C LEU A 130 -3.20 10.80 0.52
N GLY A 131 -2.22 10.69 1.40
CA GLY A 131 -1.44 11.86 1.76
C GLY A 131 -0.45 11.65 2.89
N VAL A 132 0.27 12.73 3.16
CA VAL A 132 1.30 12.79 4.19
C VAL A 132 1.19 14.08 4.98
N ASP A 133 1.82 14.07 6.14
CA ASP A 133 1.90 15.22 7.02
C ASP A 133 2.97 16.21 6.51
N PHE A 134 2.75 17.48 6.78
CA PHE A 134 3.67 18.54 6.38
C PHE A 134 3.64 19.69 7.40
N ASN A 135 4.81 20.18 7.80
CA ASN A 135 4.96 21.26 8.80
C ASN A 135 4.18 20.98 10.09
N HIS A 136 4.29 19.76 10.62
CA HIS A 136 3.58 19.30 11.82
C HIS A 136 2.04 19.32 11.74
N LEU A 137 1.50 19.50 10.54
CA LEU A 137 0.07 19.42 10.25
C LEU A 137 -0.26 18.11 9.53
N LYS A 138 -1.35 17.47 9.96
CA LYS A 138 -1.73 16.15 9.40
C LYS A 138 -2.35 16.27 8.01
N ASN A 139 -1.97 15.34 7.12
CA ASN A 139 -2.60 15.13 5.82
C ASN A 139 -2.67 16.38 4.93
N GLN A 140 -1.61 17.19 4.94
CA GLN A 140 -1.58 18.46 4.20
C GLN A 140 -1.23 18.31 2.72
N ILE A 141 -0.47 17.28 2.37
CA ILE A 141 -0.07 17.01 1.00
C ILE A 141 -0.60 15.66 0.59
N GLY A 142 -1.41 15.63 -0.45
CA GLY A 142 -2.02 14.41 -0.89
C GLY A 142 -2.82 14.55 -2.17
N LEU A 143 -3.52 13.48 -2.50
CA LEU A 143 -4.39 13.40 -3.67
C LEU A 143 -5.49 12.36 -3.44
N PHE A 144 -6.44 12.31 -4.36
CA PHE A 144 -7.44 11.27 -4.41
C PHE A 144 -7.10 10.27 -5.52
N ALA A 145 -6.85 9.03 -5.17
CA ALA A 145 -6.68 7.94 -6.11
C ALA A 145 -7.15 6.61 -5.50
N ASN A 146 -7.76 5.77 -6.29
CA ASN A 146 -8.25 4.48 -5.84
C ASN A 146 -7.21 3.38 -6.06
N PRO A 147 -7.09 2.43 -5.10
CA PRO A 147 -6.29 1.22 -5.31
C PRO A 147 -6.92 0.34 -6.39
N LYS A 148 -6.18 -0.60 -6.93
CA LYS A 148 -6.73 -1.66 -7.79
C LYS A 148 -7.64 -2.59 -6.99
N SER A 149 -7.31 -2.84 -5.74
CA SER A 149 -8.15 -3.56 -4.78
C SER A 149 -7.72 -3.27 -3.34
N VAL A 150 -8.63 -3.55 -2.42
CA VAL A 150 -8.35 -3.62 -0.98
C VAL A 150 -8.60 -5.05 -0.53
N ILE A 151 -7.64 -5.65 0.16
CA ILE A 151 -7.70 -7.04 0.61
C ILE A 151 -7.64 -7.05 2.14
N ILE A 152 -8.78 -7.30 2.78
CA ILE A 152 -8.93 -7.35 4.23
C ILE A 152 -8.90 -8.82 4.67
N TYR A 153 -7.77 -9.25 5.19
CA TYR A 153 -7.57 -10.59 5.72
C TYR A 153 -7.96 -10.63 7.20
N THR A 154 -8.91 -11.50 7.55
CA THR A 154 -9.54 -11.56 8.88
C THR A 154 -9.20 -12.86 9.61
N LYS A 155 -7.91 -13.11 9.88
CA LYS A 155 -7.53 -14.29 10.67
C LYS A 155 -6.49 -13.94 11.71
#